data_c72298f4774daaff1ade29791953e10a
#
_entry.id   c72298f4774daaff1ade29791953e10a
#
_cell.length_a   1.000
_cell.length_b   1.000
_cell.length_c   1.000
_cell.angle_alpha   90.00
_cell.angle_beta   90.00
_cell.angle_gamma   90.00
#
_symmetry.space_group_name_H-M   'P 1'
#
loop_
_entity.id
_entity.type
_entity.pdbx_description
1 polymer ?
#
loop_
_entity_poly.entity_id
_entity_poly.type
_entity_poly.pdbx_seq_one_letter_code
_entity_poly.pdbx_strand_id
1 'polypeptide(L)'
;AALDEQDFVGTTGEVVKGTVIGLESDGVYVDIGGKAPGFMPKKEAGLGVITNLKERFPKGLEVEVLVTREQNADGMVTISARALALRQSWEKVRALEKEGKVVQVKVNGFNRGGVTCDLEGLRGFIPRSQLQDGENHEALVGKTLGVTFLEVNPDSRKLVLSEKKAATAARFAELEVGQLVEGVVASVKPYGFFVDLGGISGLLHQSCVSGAQLRDLREVFNQGDRVKALITELDPGRGRIALNTALLEGQPGELLIAKETVMAEAADRANRARSVLRQQEQTAG
;
A
#
# COMPACT_ATOMS: atom_id res chain seq x y z
N ALA A 1 -11.28 -46.47 0.97
CA ALA A 1 -10.92 -45.12 0.48
C ALA A 1 -11.53 -44.05 1.33
N ALA A 2 -12.83 -44.11 1.68
CA ALA A 2 -13.49 -43.11 2.52
C ALA A 2 -13.00 -43.12 3.98
N LEU A 3 -12.52 -44.26 4.45
CA LEU A 3 -11.98 -44.43 5.80
C LEU A 3 -10.59 -43.80 5.94
N ASP A 4 -9.82 -43.72 4.85
CA ASP A 4 -8.47 -43.16 4.87
C ASP A 4 -8.52 -41.63 4.96
N GLU A 5 -9.52 -40.98 4.41
CA GLU A 5 -9.68 -39.51 4.49
C GLU A 5 -9.93 -39.04 5.93
N GLN A 6 -10.63 -39.82 6.75
CA GLN A 6 -10.87 -39.47 8.16
C GLN A 6 -9.62 -39.65 9.03
N ASP A 7 -8.71 -40.54 8.64
CA ASP A 7 -7.46 -40.77 9.36
C ASP A 7 -6.42 -39.68 9.09
N PHE A 8 -6.63 -38.81 8.04
CA PHE A 8 -5.73 -37.75 7.66
C PHE A 8 -6.14 -36.38 8.15
N VAL A 9 -7.05 -36.29 9.13
CA VAL A 9 -7.34 -35.01 9.80
C VAL A 9 -6.06 -34.52 10.47
N GLY A 10 -5.60 -33.34 10.09
CA GLY A 10 -4.42 -32.78 10.67
C GLY A 10 -3.17 -32.92 9.81
N THR A 11 -3.29 -32.86 8.48
CA THR A 11 -2.14 -32.70 7.58
C THR A 11 -1.51 -31.35 7.75
N THR A 12 -0.19 -31.29 7.78
CA THR A 12 0.56 -30.02 7.93
C THR A 12 0.07 -28.96 6.93
N GLY A 13 -0.25 -27.79 7.43
CA GLY A 13 -0.80 -26.67 6.63
C GLY A 13 -2.32 -26.66 6.55
N GLU A 14 -3.00 -27.65 7.08
CA GLU A 14 -4.46 -27.71 7.10
C GLU A 14 -5.04 -26.83 8.21
N VAL A 15 -6.09 -26.08 7.89
CA VAL A 15 -6.88 -25.33 8.87
C VAL A 15 -7.98 -26.23 9.40
N VAL A 16 -8.02 -26.44 10.69
CA VAL A 16 -9.02 -27.31 11.34
C VAL A 16 -9.81 -26.53 12.40
N LYS A 17 -11.09 -26.87 12.53
CA LYS A 17 -11.93 -26.37 13.60
C LYS A 17 -12.00 -27.41 14.71
N GLY A 18 -11.94 -26.94 15.93
CA GLY A 18 -11.99 -27.83 17.07
C GLY A 18 -12.57 -27.17 18.31
N THR A 19 -12.72 -27.99 19.35
CA THR A 19 -13.24 -27.54 20.63
C THR A 19 -12.20 -27.79 21.72
N VAL A 20 -11.96 -26.78 22.56
CA VAL A 20 -11.03 -26.92 23.69
C VAL A 20 -11.58 -27.92 24.68
N ILE A 21 -10.80 -28.99 24.93
CA ILE A 21 -11.20 -30.06 25.83
C ILE A 21 -10.37 -30.13 27.13
N GLY A 22 -9.22 -29.45 27.15
CA GLY A 22 -8.37 -29.45 28.34
C GLY A 22 -7.26 -28.42 28.25
N LEU A 23 -6.74 -28.06 29.40
CA LEU A 23 -5.69 -27.06 29.57
C LEU A 23 -4.61 -27.61 30.48
N GLU A 24 -3.35 -27.42 30.08
CA GLU A 24 -2.18 -27.67 30.91
C GLU A 24 -1.38 -26.38 31.04
N SER A 25 -0.39 -26.36 31.92
CA SER A 25 0.45 -25.18 32.14
C SER A 25 1.25 -24.78 30.90
N ASP A 26 1.54 -25.73 30.01
CA ASP A 26 2.36 -25.54 28.81
C ASP A 26 1.57 -25.55 27.50
N GLY A 27 0.26 -25.78 27.53
CA GLY A 27 -0.53 -25.81 26.32
C GLY A 27 -2.00 -26.12 26.47
N VAL A 28 -2.66 -26.28 25.33
CA VAL A 28 -4.10 -26.50 25.22
C VAL A 28 -4.35 -27.73 24.38
N TYR A 29 -5.28 -28.59 24.84
CA TYR A 29 -5.77 -29.77 24.07
C TYR A 29 -7.08 -29.36 23.37
N VAL A 30 -7.15 -29.67 22.08
CA VAL A 30 -8.30 -29.31 21.23
C VAL A 30 -8.78 -30.58 20.49
N ASP A 31 -10.05 -30.86 20.61
CA ASP A 31 -10.68 -31.97 19.83
C ASP A 31 -10.90 -31.47 18.40
N ILE A 32 -10.15 -32.02 17.46
CA ILE A 32 -10.20 -31.67 16.03
C ILE A 32 -10.90 -32.75 15.18
N GLY A 33 -11.59 -33.71 15.81
CA GLY A 33 -12.32 -34.76 15.12
C GLY A 33 -11.47 -35.97 14.70
N GLY A 34 -10.20 -36.03 15.10
CA GLY A 34 -9.32 -37.17 14.86
C GLY A 34 -9.35 -38.20 15.98
N LYS A 35 -8.48 -39.22 15.87
CA LYS A 35 -8.35 -40.28 16.90
C LYS A 35 -7.82 -39.75 18.22
N ALA A 36 -6.98 -38.70 18.17
CA ALA A 36 -6.43 -38.05 19.33
C ALA A 36 -6.64 -36.54 19.21
N PRO A 37 -6.68 -35.80 20.35
CA PRO A 37 -6.78 -34.34 20.30
C PRO A 37 -5.50 -33.74 19.73
N GLY A 38 -5.62 -32.51 19.20
CA GLY A 38 -4.47 -31.70 18.83
C GLY A 38 -3.91 -31.04 20.08
N PHE A 39 -2.60 -30.85 20.10
CA PHE A 39 -1.92 -30.13 21.17
C PHE A 39 -1.38 -28.79 20.65
N MET A 40 -1.73 -27.73 21.36
CA MET A 40 -1.29 -26.37 21.04
C MET A 40 -0.39 -25.85 22.15
N PRO A 41 0.93 -25.73 21.91
CA PRO A 41 1.85 -25.16 22.91
C PRO A 41 1.46 -23.74 23.27
N LYS A 42 1.72 -23.31 24.50
CA LYS A 42 1.40 -21.98 25.00
C LYS A 42 1.93 -20.87 24.09
N LYS A 43 3.15 -21.00 23.60
CA LYS A 43 3.79 -20.05 22.67
C LYS A 43 3.08 -19.93 21.33
N GLU A 44 2.27 -20.93 20.97
CA GLU A 44 1.53 -21.00 19.70
C GLU A 44 0.05 -20.62 19.86
N ALA A 45 -0.35 -20.15 21.03
CA ALA A 45 -1.75 -19.84 21.33
C ALA A 45 -2.24 -18.52 20.74
N GLY A 46 -1.34 -17.62 20.33
CA GLY A 46 -1.70 -16.35 19.72
C GLY A 46 -0.49 -15.50 19.35
N LEU A 47 -0.74 -14.34 18.76
CA LEU A 47 0.31 -13.44 18.27
C LEU A 47 1.05 -12.67 19.36
N GLY A 48 0.47 -12.54 20.54
CA GLY A 48 1.08 -11.82 21.65
C GLY A 48 1.55 -12.73 22.76
N VAL A 49 2.04 -12.14 23.83
CA VAL A 49 2.33 -12.88 25.06
C VAL A 49 1.02 -13.23 25.72
N ILE A 50 0.79 -14.53 25.91
CA ILE A 50 -0.42 -15.03 26.59
C ILE A 50 -0.03 -15.43 27.99
N THR A 51 -0.52 -14.70 28.99
CA THR A 51 -0.22 -14.95 30.39
C THR A 51 -1.20 -15.91 31.04
N ASN A 52 -2.43 -15.98 30.51
CA ASN A 52 -3.47 -16.84 31.07
C ASN A 52 -4.24 -17.57 29.98
N LEU A 53 -3.85 -18.84 29.74
CA LEU A 53 -4.52 -19.71 28.75
C LEU A 53 -5.97 -20.00 29.12
N LYS A 54 -6.27 -20.10 30.41
CA LYS A 54 -7.60 -20.42 30.90
C LYS A 54 -8.64 -19.36 30.55
N GLU A 55 -8.25 -18.09 30.58
CA GLU A 55 -9.13 -16.99 30.17
C GLU A 55 -9.33 -16.94 28.66
N ARG A 56 -8.27 -17.21 27.90
CA ARG A 56 -8.28 -17.12 26.46
C ARG A 56 -8.91 -18.35 25.80
N PHE A 57 -8.71 -19.51 26.39
CA PHE A 57 -9.19 -20.79 25.87
C PHE A 57 -9.97 -21.56 26.91
N PRO A 58 -11.16 -21.06 27.32
CA PRO A 58 -11.98 -21.80 28.26
C PRO A 58 -12.44 -23.14 27.64
N LYS A 59 -12.58 -24.14 28.48
CA LYS A 59 -13.05 -25.46 28.05
C LYS A 59 -14.40 -25.35 27.36
N GLY A 60 -14.52 -25.96 26.18
CA GLY A 60 -15.73 -25.89 25.37
C GLY A 60 -15.71 -24.79 24.31
N LEU A 61 -14.67 -23.94 24.30
CA LEU A 61 -14.52 -22.90 23.28
C LEU A 61 -14.22 -23.51 21.91
N GLU A 62 -14.93 -23.08 20.87
CA GLU A 62 -14.63 -23.43 19.50
C GLU A 62 -13.49 -22.56 18.97
N VAL A 63 -12.49 -23.20 18.35
CA VAL A 63 -11.30 -22.51 17.81
C VAL A 63 -10.98 -23.02 16.42
N GLU A 64 -10.38 -22.12 15.61
CA GLU A 64 -9.74 -22.49 14.35
C GLU A 64 -8.24 -22.45 14.56
N VAL A 65 -7.55 -23.49 14.10
CA VAL A 65 -6.10 -23.61 14.27
C VAL A 65 -5.47 -24.22 13.01
N LEU A 66 -4.16 -24.01 12.87
CA LEU A 66 -3.38 -24.57 11.76
C LEU A 66 -2.57 -25.74 12.27
N VAL A 67 -2.56 -26.84 11.53
CA VAL A 67 -1.71 -27.98 11.82
C VAL A 67 -0.27 -27.64 11.41
N THR A 68 0.64 -27.65 12.39
CA THR A 68 2.06 -27.34 12.17
C THR A 68 2.94 -28.58 12.12
N ARG A 69 2.50 -29.69 12.76
CA ARG A 69 3.18 -30.98 12.69
C ARG A 69 2.15 -32.08 12.58
N GLU A 70 2.47 -33.05 11.73
CA GLU A 70 1.63 -34.21 11.54
C GLU A 70 1.60 -35.09 12.77
N GLN A 71 0.72 -36.09 12.75
CA GLN A 71 0.53 -37.03 13.86
C GLN A 71 1.83 -37.65 14.33
N ASN A 72 2.01 -37.68 15.64
CA ASN A 72 3.09 -38.48 16.27
C ASN A 72 2.63 -39.92 16.48
N ALA A 73 3.44 -40.72 17.19
CA ALA A 73 3.14 -42.13 17.47
C ALA A 73 1.82 -42.33 18.22
N ASP A 74 1.38 -41.34 19.00
CA ASP A 74 0.12 -41.39 19.76
C ASP A 74 -1.08 -40.86 18.94
N GLY A 75 -0.87 -40.50 17.68
CA GLY A 75 -1.89 -39.94 16.81
C GLY A 75 -2.21 -38.48 17.04
N MET A 76 -1.43 -37.81 17.87
CA MET A 76 -1.61 -36.42 18.23
C MET A 76 -0.87 -35.46 17.28
N VAL A 77 -1.56 -34.46 16.78
CA VAL A 77 -0.96 -33.42 15.92
C VAL A 77 -0.63 -32.20 16.75
N THR A 78 0.37 -31.43 16.28
CA THR A 78 0.67 -30.11 16.86
C THR A 78 -0.10 -29.07 16.07
N ILE A 79 -0.82 -28.20 16.78
CA ILE A 79 -1.66 -27.16 16.21
C ILE A 79 -1.21 -25.78 16.71
N SER A 80 -1.57 -24.74 15.99
CA SER A 80 -1.16 -23.39 16.32
C SER A 80 -2.22 -22.37 15.90
N ALA A 81 -2.74 -21.63 16.86
CA ALA A 81 -3.56 -20.46 16.60
C ALA A 81 -2.69 -19.30 16.10
N ARG A 82 -1.45 -19.19 16.60
CA ARG A 82 -0.48 -18.18 16.17
C ARG A 82 -0.15 -18.33 14.68
N ALA A 83 0.15 -19.55 14.21
CA ALA A 83 0.48 -19.78 12.80
C ALA A 83 -0.69 -19.44 11.89
N LEU A 84 -1.91 -19.78 12.28
CA LEU A 84 -3.11 -19.42 11.54
C LEU A 84 -3.32 -17.91 11.52
N ALA A 85 -3.18 -17.24 12.65
CA ALA A 85 -3.30 -15.79 12.75
C ALA A 85 -2.26 -15.08 11.89
N LEU A 86 -1.01 -15.56 11.87
CA LEU A 86 0.06 -15.04 11.01
C LEU A 86 -0.30 -15.21 9.53
N ARG A 87 -0.80 -16.38 9.15
CA ARG A 87 -1.24 -16.64 7.78
C ARG A 87 -2.35 -15.69 7.35
N GLN A 88 -3.36 -15.50 8.20
CA GLN A 88 -4.45 -14.58 7.95
C GLN A 88 -3.97 -13.12 7.88
N SER A 89 -3.01 -12.75 8.73
CA SER A 89 -2.40 -11.41 8.71
C SER A 89 -1.67 -11.15 7.40
N TRP A 90 -0.89 -12.12 6.90
CA TRP A 90 -0.21 -12.01 5.62
C TRP A 90 -1.19 -11.92 4.45
N GLU A 91 -2.28 -12.68 4.47
CA GLU A 91 -3.33 -12.61 3.45
C GLU A 91 -3.99 -11.22 3.45
N LYS A 92 -4.28 -10.68 4.62
CA LYS A 92 -4.87 -9.35 4.78
C LYS A 92 -3.92 -8.25 4.30
N VAL A 93 -2.64 -8.35 4.64
CA VAL A 93 -1.60 -7.42 4.20
C VAL A 93 -1.45 -7.46 2.68
N ARG A 94 -1.46 -8.63 2.08
CA ARG A 94 -1.41 -8.78 0.61
C ARG A 94 -2.61 -8.14 -0.07
N ALA A 95 -3.80 -8.29 0.50
CA ALA A 95 -5.00 -7.63 -0.02
C ALA A 95 -4.87 -6.11 0.04
N LEU A 96 -4.35 -5.57 1.13
CA LEU A 96 -4.10 -4.13 1.29
C LEU A 96 -3.05 -3.63 0.29
N GLU A 97 -2.01 -4.43 0.04
CA GLU A 97 -0.99 -4.11 -0.97
C GLU A 97 -1.60 -4.00 -2.36
N LYS A 98 -2.45 -4.94 -2.74
CA LYS A 98 -3.12 -4.92 -4.05
C LYS A 98 -4.03 -3.71 -4.23
N GLU A 99 -4.69 -3.29 -3.15
CA GLU A 99 -5.55 -2.10 -3.16
C GLU A 99 -4.75 -0.80 -3.16
N GLY A 100 -3.46 -0.86 -2.83
CA GLY A 100 -2.59 0.31 -2.75
C GLY A 100 -2.97 1.29 -1.65
N LYS A 101 -3.64 0.82 -0.61
CA LYS A 101 -4.12 1.68 0.49
C LYS A 101 -3.00 2.12 1.41
N VAL A 102 -3.16 3.34 1.96
CA VAL A 102 -2.32 3.85 3.03
C VAL A 102 -2.82 3.27 4.35
N VAL A 103 -1.90 2.71 5.13
CA VAL A 103 -2.20 2.14 6.44
C VAL A 103 -1.48 2.91 7.54
N GLN A 104 -2.07 2.92 8.74
CA GLN A 104 -1.46 3.57 9.91
C GLN A 104 -0.72 2.52 10.72
N VAL A 105 0.54 2.77 11.01
CA VAL A 105 1.37 1.88 11.81
C VAL A 105 2.04 2.64 12.94
N LYS A 106 2.21 1.97 14.08
CA LYS A 106 2.90 2.56 15.23
C LYS A 106 4.35 2.10 15.23
N VAL A 107 5.27 3.06 15.31
CA VAL A 107 6.70 2.77 15.39
C VAL A 107 7.03 2.24 16.79
N ASN A 108 7.64 1.06 16.85
CA ASN A 108 7.98 0.41 18.11
C ASN A 108 9.50 0.30 18.39
N GLY A 109 10.32 0.60 17.40
CA GLY A 109 11.77 0.54 17.53
C GLY A 109 12.48 1.18 16.36
N PHE A 110 13.81 1.23 16.43
CA PHE A 110 14.63 1.79 15.37
C PHE A 110 15.99 1.12 15.31
N ASN A 111 16.67 1.24 14.18
CA ASN A 111 18.07 0.84 13.99
C ASN A 111 18.72 1.77 12.97
N ARG A 112 19.96 1.49 12.57
CA ARG A 112 20.69 2.31 11.60
C ARG A 112 20.04 2.33 10.21
N GLY A 113 19.31 1.26 9.85
CA GLY A 113 18.67 1.14 8.55
C GLY A 113 17.30 1.77 8.46
N GLY A 114 16.66 2.08 9.59
CA GLY A 114 15.31 2.63 9.61
C GLY A 114 14.58 2.39 10.91
N VAL A 115 13.26 2.29 10.84
CA VAL A 115 12.39 2.04 12.00
C VAL A 115 11.61 0.74 11.83
N THR A 116 11.23 0.14 12.97
CA THR A 116 10.37 -1.04 13.00
C THR A 116 8.98 -0.66 13.50
N CYS A 117 7.98 -1.37 12.99
CA CYS A 117 6.59 -1.13 13.35
C CYS A 117 5.81 -2.43 13.35
N ASP A 118 4.58 -2.39 13.89
CA ASP A 118 3.65 -3.52 13.88
C ASP A 118 2.46 -3.21 12.99
N LEU A 119 2.09 -4.16 12.13
CA LEU A 119 0.89 -4.12 11.31
C LEU A 119 0.22 -5.49 11.35
N GLU A 120 -1.01 -5.55 11.85
CA GLU A 120 -1.78 -6.79 11.96
C GLU A 120 -1.02 -7.92 12.68
N GLY A 121 -0.24 -7.57 13.69
CA GLY A 121 0.60 -8.52 14.43
C GLY A 121 1.89 -8.93 13.72
N LEU A 122 2.16 -8.39 12.54
CA LEU A 122 3.37 -8.64 11.78
C LEU A 122 4.38 -7.52 12.00
N ARG A 123 5.66 -7.89 12.05
CA ARG A 123 6.73 -6.91 12.18
C ARG A 123 7.07 -6.31 10.82
N GLY A 124 6.85 -5.01 10.68
CA GLY A 124 7.21 -4.25 9.49
C GLY A 124 8.47 -3.45 9.69
N PHE A 125 9.12 -3.10 8.59
CA PHE A 125 10.32 -2.29 8.55
C PHE A 125 10.15 -1.15 7.54
N ILE A 126 10.51 0.07 7.96
CA ILE A 126 10.50 1.24 7.10
C ILE A 126 11.94 1.68 6.91
N PRO A 127 12.53 1.49 5.71
CA PRO A 127 13.90 1.92 5.46
C PRO A 127 14.08 3.42 5.66
N ARG A 128 15.26 3.82 6.10
CA ARG A 128 15.59 5.23 6.33
C ARG A 128 15.30 6.11 5.12
N SER A 129 15.59 5.62 3.92
CA SER A 129 15.35 6.33 2.67
C SER A 129 13.86 6.55 2.38
N GLN A 130 12.98 5.82 3.04
CA GLN A 130 11.52 5.88 2.85
C GLN A 130 10.80 6.62 3.98
N LEU A 131 11.54 7.19 4.92
CA LEU A 131 11.00 8.04 5.98
C LEU A 131 11.06 9.50 5.54
N GLN A 132 10.04 10.29 5.87
CA GLN A 132 10.03 11.73 5.63
C GLN A 132 11.08 12.43 6.51
N ASP A 133 11.20 11.97 7.76
CA ASP A 133 12.24 12.44 8.69
C ASP A 133 13.22 11.30 8.90
N GLY A 134 14.22 11.20 8.02
CA GLY A 134 15.21 10.13 8.04
C GLY A 134 16.38 10.34 9.00
N GLU A 135 16.46 11.47 9.71
CA GLU A 135 17.60 11.79 10.55
C GLU A 135 17.40 11.41 12.02
N ASN A 136 16.19 11.52 12.54
CA ASN A 136 15.90 11.28 13.96
C ASN A 136 14.92 10.14 14.16
N HIS A 137 15.40 8.91 14.05
CA HIS A 137 14.56 7.70 14.20
C HIS A 137 14.04 7.53 15.63
N GLU A 138 14.83 7.94 16.62
CA GLU A 138 14.45 7.84 18.04
C GLU A 138 13.18 8.63 18.34
N ALA A 139 13.05 9.81 17.76
CA ALA A 139 11.87 10.66 17.95
C ALA A 139 10.60 10.06 17.33
N LEU A 140 10.75 9.12 16.39
CA LEU A 140 9.62 8.46 15.74
C LEU A 140 9.01 7.32 16.58
N VAL A 141 9.76 6.77 17.54
CA VAL A 141 9.27 5.69 18.40
C VAL A 141 8.03 6.16 19.17
N GLY A 142 6.97 5.38 19.10
CA GLY A 142 5.69 5.71 19.72
C GLY A 142 4.77 6.56 18.84
N LYS A 143 5.24 7.07 17.70
CA LYS A 143 4.43 7.83 16.75
C LYS A 143 3.71 6.90 15.78
N THR A 144 2.56 7.35 15.29
CA THR A 144 1.82 6.65 14.24
C THR A 144 2.15 7.28 12.89
N LEU A 145 2.58 6.45 11.94
CA LEU A 145 2.94 6.89 10.60
C LEU A 145 1.98 6.31 9.56
N GLY A 146 1.63 7.12 8.57
CA GLY A 146 0.90 6.64 7.39
C GLY A 146 1.90 6.08 6.38
N VAL A 147 1.73 4.82 6.02
CA VAL A 147 2.67 4.10 5.14
C VAL A 147 1.94 3.26 4.11
N THR A 148 2.62 2.91 3.04
CA THR A 148 2.14 1.92 2.07
C THR A 148 3.23 0.88 1.83
N PHE A 149 2.92 -0.13 1.03
CA PHE A 149 3.76 -1.32 0.91
C PHE A 149 4.82 -1.17 -0.18
N LEU A 150 6.07 -1.52 0.14
CA LEU A 150 7.16 -1.66 -0.82
C LEU A 150 7.40 -3.12 -1.17
N GLU A 151 7.39 -3.99 -0.16
CA GLU A 151 7.61 -5.42 -0.33
C GLU A 151 6.82 -6.21 0.69
N VAL A 152 6.10 -7.22 0.22
CA VAL A 152 5.38 -8.16 1.07
C VAL A 152 5.79 -9.57 0.65
N ASN A 153 6.54 -10.26 1.49
CA ASN A 153 6.99 -11.62 1.23
C ASN A 153 6.76 -12.50 2.46
N PRO A 154 5.65 -13.27 2.48
CA PRO A 154 5.34 -14.14 3.61
C PRO A 154 6.35 -15.24 3.83
N ASP A 155 6.97 -15.75 2.77
CA ASP A 155 7.92 -16.87 2.86
C ASP A 155 9.19 -16.48 3.60
N SER A 156 9.71 -15.27 3.35
CA SER A 156 10.87 -14.74 4.05
C SER A 156 10.48 -13.91 5.28
N ARG A 157 9.19 -13.78 5.56
CA ARG A 157 8.63 -12.95 6.65
C ARG A 157 9.07 -11.48 6.53
N LYS A 158 9.10 -10.99 5.29
CA LYS A 158 9.58 -9.64 4.99
C LYS A 158 8.42 -8.72 4.66
N LEU A 159 8.29 -7.67 5.45
CA LEU A 159 7.28 -6.63 5.26
C LEU A 159 8.01 -5.28 5.29
N VAL A 160 8.16 -4.67 4.11
CA VAL A 160 8.84 -3.38 3.95
C VAL A 160 7.81 -2.34 3.56
N LEU A 161 7.81 -1.23 4.27
CA LEU A 161 6.83 -0.16 4.14
C LEU A 161 7.52 1.16 3.78
N SER A 162 6.74 2.12 3.28
CA SER A 162 7.25 3.43 2.87
C SER A 162 6.30 4.55 3.29
N GLU A 163 6.80 5.48 4.08
CA GLU A 163 6.10 6.72 4.42
C GLU A 163 6.09 7.69 3.23
N LYS A 164 7.19 7.80 2.50
CA LYS A 164 7.29 8.65 1.30
C LYS A 164 6.30 8.24 0.21
N LYS A 165 6.21 6.94 -0.05
CA LYS A 165 5.27 6.41 -1.03
C LYS A 165 3.82 6.65 -0.61
N ALA A 166 3.52 6.56 0.68
CA ALA A 166 2.19 6.86 1.23
C ALA A 166 1.84 8.33 1.08
N ALA A 167 2.78 9.24 1.35
CA ALA A 167 2.59 10.67 1.15
C ALA A 167 2.29 10.99 -0.32
N THR A 168 3.01 10.37 -1.24
CA THR A 168 2.77 10.47 -2.68
C THR A 168 1.38 9.94 -3.04
N ALA A 169 1.01 8.77 -2.54
CA ALA A 169 -0.31 8.18 -2.79
C ALA A 169 -1.45 9.05 -2.25
N ALA A 170 -1.26 9.66 -1.08
CA ALA A 170 -2.24 10.59 -0.50
C ALA A 170 -2.41 11.84 -1.38
N ARG A 171 -1.32 12.35 -1.94
CA ARG A 171 -1.38 13.48 -2.88
C ARG A 171 -2.12 13.09 -4.16
N PHE A 172 -1.86 11.91 -4.70
CA PHE A 172 -2.59 11.40 -5.86
C PHE A 172 -4.09 11.24 -5.60
N ALA A 173 -4.47 10.86 -4.39
CA ALA A 173 -5.88 10.70 -4.01
C ALA A 173 -6.64 12.03 -4.03
N GLU A 174 -5.96 13.15 -3.82
CA GLU A 174 -6.54 14.49 -3.88
C GLU A 174 -6.69 15.02 -5.31
N LEU A 175 -6.07 14.36 -6.28
CA LEU A 175 -6.03 14.80 -7.67
C LEU A 175 -7.02 14.00 -8.53
N GLU A 176 -7.54 14.67 -9.56
CA GLU A 176 -8.46 14.07 -10.52
C GLU A 176 -8.06 14.44 -11.95
N VAL A 177 -8.38 13.55 -12.90
CA VAL A 177 -8.23 13.85 -14.33
C VAL A 177 -9.16 15.01 -14.68
N GLY A 178 -8.62 16.00 -15.39
CA GLY A 178 -9.37 17.22 -15.72
C GLY A 178 -9.20 18.35 -14.71
N GLN A 179 -8.52 18.10 -13.60
CA GLN A 179 -8.22 19.14 -12.61
C GLN A 179 -7.12 20.06 -13.10
N LEU A 180 -7.28 21.37 -12.88
CA LEU A 180 -6.22 22.35 -13.12
C LEU A 180 -5.29 22.38 -11.91
N VAL A 181 -4.01 22.21 -12.14
CA VAL A 181 -2.97 22.28 -11.10
C VAL A 181 -1.93 23.33 -11.44
N GLU A 182 -1.32 23.89 -10.41
CA GLU A 182 -0.24 24.86 -10.55
C GLU A 182 1.05 24.26 -9.98
N GLY A 183 2.14 24.41 -10.70
CA GLY A 183 3.43 23.91 -10.28
C GLY A 183 4.56 24.78 -10.82
N VAL A 184 5.80 24.33 -10.54
CA VAL A 184 7.02 24.99 -10.98
C VAL A 184 7.80 24.01 -11.86
N VAL A 185 8.30 24.51 -12.99
CA VAL A 185 9.15 23.69 -13.88
C VAL A 185 10.43 23.35 -13.14
N ALA A 186 10.58 22.06 -12.78
CA ALA A 186 11.74 21.55 -12.07
C ALA A 186 12.91 21.28 -13.01
N SER A 187 12.62 20.79 -14.23
CA SER A 187 13.63 20.54 -15.25
C SER A 187 13.03 20.55 -16.65
N VAL A 188 13.85 20.91 -17.63
CA VAL A 188 13.49 20.88 -19.04
C VAL A 188 14.27 19.74 -19.69
N LYS A 189 13.55 18.81 -20.31
CA LYS A 189 14.11 17.66 -21.02
C LYS A 189 13.80 17.77 -22.52
N PRO A 190 14.52 17.04 -23.39
CA PRO A 190 14.25 17.07 -24.82
C PRO A 190 12.82 16.68 -25.21
N TYR A 191 12.16 15.89 -24.37
CA TYR A 191 10.80 15.37 -24.62
C TYR A 191 9.70 16.11 -23.85
N GLY A 192 10.04 17.04 -22.96
CA GLY A 192 9.04 17.78 -22.18
C GLY A 192 9.58 18.41 -20.90
N PHE A 193 8.66 18.76 -20.03
CA PHE A 193 8.96 19.41 -18.76
C PHE A 193 8.57 18.53 -17.59
N PHE A 194 9.44 18.45 -16.58
CA PHE A 194 9.03 17.93 -15.27
C PHE A 194 8.57 19.11 -14.42
N VAL A 195 7.34 19.02 -13.94
CA VAL A 195 6.70 20.08 -13.15
C VAL A 195 6.53 19.60 -11.72
N ASP A 196 7.07 20.35 -10.76
CA ASP A 196 6.90 20.05 -9.33
C ASP A 196 5.56 20.61 -8.87
N LEU A 197 4.69 19.69 -8.44
CA LEU A 197 3.33 19.99 -7.96
C LEU A 197 3.23 20.02 -6.42
N GLY A 198 4.36 20.09 -5.73
CA GLY A 198 4.41 20.10 -4.27
C GLY A 198 4.54 18.69 -3.67
N GLY A 199 5.72 18.09 -3.77
CA GLY A 199 6.03 16.76 -3.28
C GLY A 199 5.82 15.64 -4.29
N ILE A 200 5.18 15.92 -5.41
CA ILE A 200 5.02 15.01 -6.54
C ILE A 200 5.36 15.77 -7.82
N SER A 201 5.76 15.03 -8.86
CA SER A 201 6.13 15.60 -10.16
C SER A 201 5.20 15.12 -11.25
N GLY A 202 4.82 16.03 -12.14
CA GLY A 202 4.07 15.73 -13.35
C GLY A 202 4.95 15.89 -14.59
N LEU A 203 4.61 15.21 -15.66
CA LEU A 203 5.26 15.34 -16.97
C LEU A 203 4.35 16.11 -17.93
N LEU A 204 4.84 17.23 -18.40
CA LEU A 204 4.22 17.97 -19.50
C LEU A 204 5.00 17.62 -20.77
N HIS A 205 4.52 16.61 -21.49
CA HIS A 205 5.16 16.12 -22.71
C HIS A 205 5.08 17.18 -23.81
N GLN A 206 6.11 17.23 -24.69
CA GLN A 206 6.20 18.20 -25.78
C GLN A 206 4.93 18.26 -26.65
N SER A 207 4.29 17.13 -26.87
CA SER A 207 3.05 17.05 -27.67
C SER A 207 1.83 17.63 -26.95
N CYS A 208 1.93 17.88 -25.65
CA CYS A 208 0.84 18.38 -24.80
C CYS A 208 1.06 19.83 -24.36
N VAL A 209 2.15 20.48 -24.75
CA VAL A 209 2.47 21.86 -24.38
C VAL A 209 1.62 22.85 -25.16
N SER A 210 1.59 22.69 -26.47
CA SER A 210 0.85 23.57 -27.39
C SER A 210 0.34 22.80 -28.59
N GLY A 211 -0.75 23.31 -29.18
CA GLY A 211 -1.27 22.77 -30.44
C GLY A 211 -0.38 23.08 -31.64
N ALA A 212 0.53 24.05 -31.50
CA ALA A 212 1.52 24.38 -32.51
C ALA A 212 2.80 23.55 -32.33
N GLN A 213 3.54 23.35 -33.41
CA GLN A 213 4.82 22.66 -33.35
C GLN A 213 5.88 23.56 -32.72
N LEU A 214 6.56 23.05 -31.68
CA LEU A 214 7.59 23.79 -30.96
C LEU A 214 8.98 23.42 -31.52
N ARG A 215 9.81 24.46 -31.73
CA ARG A 215 11.21 24.27 -32.13
C ARG A 215 12.08 23.96 -30.92
N ASP A 216 11.86 24.67 -29.82
CA ASP A 216 12.57 24.47 -28.55
C ASP A 216 11.56 24.68 -27.42
N LEU A 217 11.50 23.73 -26.48
CA LEU A 217 10.62 23.81 -25.33
C LEU A 217 10.87 25.03 -24.45
N ARG A 218 12.12 25.52 -24.44
CA ARG A 218 12.50 26.71 -23.68
C ARG A 218 11.85 28.00 -24.19
N GLU A 219 11.30 27.98 -25.40
CA GLU A 219 10.51 29.10 -25.93
C GLU A 219 9.23 29.32 -25.12
N VAL A 220 8.69 28.30 -24.49
CA VAL A 220 7.44 28.35 -23.74
C VAL A 220 7.70 28.51 -22.25
N PHE A 221 8.47 27.56 -21.68
CA PHE A 221 8.76 27.55 -20.24
C PHE A 221 10.24 27.27 -20.00
N ASN A 222 10.79 27.87 -18.94
CA ASN A 222 12.14 27.62 -18.48
C ASN A 222 12.11 27.05 -17.07
N GLN A 223 13.22 26.47 -16.62
CA GLN A 223 13.36 25.98 -15.25
C GLN A 223 13.05 27.11 -14.25
N GLY A 224 12.20 26.84 -13.28
CA GLY A 224 11.78 27.79 -12.28
C GLY A 224 10.50 28.56 -12.63
N ASP A 225 10.00 28.44 -13.85
CA ASP A 225 8.75 29.09 -14.26
C ASP A 225 7.54 28.42 -13.61
N ARG A 226 6.57 29.22 -13.21
CA ARG A 226 5.28 28.69 -12.76
C ARG A 226 4.41 28.34 -13.95
N VAL A 227 3.75 27.20 -13.85
CA VAL A 227 2.90 26.67 -14.92
C VAL A 227 1.57 26.19 -14.33
N LYS A 228 0.48 26.51 -15.03
CA LYS A 228 -0.84 25.93 -14.75
C LYS A 228 -1.16 24.98 -15.89
N ALA A 229 -1.55 23.76 -15.54
CA ALA A 229 -1.82 22.71 -16.50
C ALA A 229 -2.97 21.82 -16.05
N LEU A 230 -3.60 21.16 -17.03
CA LEU A 230 -4.65 20.19 -16.78
C LEU A 230 -4.04 18.79 -16.59
N ILE A 231 -4.57 18.05 -15.66
CA ILE A 231 -4.22 16.64 -15.49
C ILE A 231 -5.00 15.82 -16.51
N THR A 232 -4.30 15.10 -17.39
CA THR A 232 -4.90 14.24 -18.39
C THR A 232 -4.77 12.76 -18.06
N GLU A 233 -3.79 12.39 -17.22
CA GLU A 233 -3.59 11.01 -16.79
C GLU A 233 -3.03 10.97 -15.38
N LEU A 234 -3.56 10.05 -14.56
CA LEU A 234 -3.09 9.78 -13.21
C LEU A 234 -2.82 8.29 -13.06
N ASP A 235 -1.59 7.94 -12.72
CA ASP A 235 -1.20 6.56 -12.43
C ASP A 235 -0.47 6.50 -11.08
N PRO A 236 -1.22 6.34 -9.96
CA PRO A 236 -0.62 6.28 -8.62
C PRO A 236 0.34 5.11 -8.45
N GLY A 237 0.06 3.98 -9.10
CA GLY A 237 0.91 2.79 -9.01
C GLY A 237 2.31 3.01 -9.58
N ARG A 238 2.44 3.82 -10.62
CA ARG A 238 3.71 4.18 -11.26
C ARG A 238 4.24 5.54 -10.84
N GLY A 239 3.46 6.29 -10.05
CA GLY A 239 3.81 7.64 -9.63
C GLY A 239 3.84 8.64 -10.79
N ARG A 240 3.00 8.44 -11.81
CA ARG A 240 2.97 9.28 -13.01
C ARG A 240 1.75 10.18 -13.07
N ILE A 241 2.00 11.43 -13.44
CA ILE A 241 0.96 12.42 -13.73
C ILE A 241 1.28 13.00 -15.09
N ALA A 242 0.33 12.90 -16.03
CA ALA A 242 0.45 13.56 -17.34
C ALA A 242 -0.28 14.89 -17.29
N LEU A 243 0.39 15.93 -17.75
CA LEU A 243 -0.12 17.31 -17.79
C LEU A 243 -0.34 17.75 -19.22
N ASN A 244 -1.22 18.75 -19.41
CA ASN A 244 -1.52 19.31 -20.72
C ASN A 244 -1.81 20.80 -20.58
N THR A 245 -1.11 21.62 -21.35
CA THR A 245 -1.35 23.06 -21.46
C THR A 245 -1.96 23.44 -22.81
N ALA A 246 -1.85 22.56 -23.81
CA ALA A 246 -2.44 22.81 -25.14
C ALA A 246 -3.96 22.96 -25.08
N LEU A 247 -4.62 22.23 -24.18
CA LEU A 247 -6.07 22.33 -23.95
C LEU A 247 -6.50 23.69 -23.42
N LEU A 248 -5.58 24.43 -22.82
CA LEU A 248 -5.84 25.79 -22.30
C LEU A 248 -5.72 26.86 -23.37
N GLU A 249 -5.13 26.54 -24.52
CA GLU A 249 -5.02 27.46 -25.63
C GLU A 249 -6.36 27.67 -26.32
N GLY A 250 -6.67 28.91 -26.67
CA GLY A 250 -7.83 29.22 -27.49
C GLY A 250 -7.58 28.92 -28.97
N GLN A 251 -6.32 28.98 -29.38
CA GLN A 251 -5.87 28.63 -30.74
C GLN A 251 -4.46 28.03 -30.64
N PRO A 252 -4.06 27.17 -31.59
CA PRO A 252 -2.71 26.59 -31.60
C PRO A 252 -1.63 27.65 -31.61
N GLY A 253 -0.66 27.53 -30.69
CA GLY A 253 0.45 28.48 -30.57
C GLY A 253 0.19 29.71 -29.69
N GLU A 254 -0.96 29.82 -29.06
CA GLU A 254 -1.28 30.93 -28.15
C GLU A 254 -0.28 31.05 -27.00
N LEU A 255 0.22 29.93 -26.47
CA LEU A 255 1.25 29.90 -25.43
C LEU A 255 2.56 30.55 -25.86
N LEU A 256 2.86 30.58 -27.15
CA LEU A 256 4.07 31.19 -27.68
C LEU A 256 3.95 32.74 -27.77
N ILE A 257 2.74 33.25 -27.96
CA ILE A 257 2.50 34.68 -28.20
C ILE A 257 1.81 35.38 -27.03
N ALA A 258 1.02 34.65 -26.24
CA ALA A 258 0.22 35.21 -25.15
C ALA A 258 0.19 34.30 -23.92
N LYS A 259 1.35 33.76 -23.54
CA LYS A 259 1.50 32.85 -22.39
C LYS A 259 0.87 33.38 -21.11
N GLU A 260 1.11 34.65 -20.78
CA GLU A 260 0.59 35.27 -19.57
C GLU A 260 -0.95 35.29 -19.54
N THR A 261 -1.58 35.58 -20.70
CA THR A 261 -3.03 35.57 -20.84
C THR A 261 -3.58 34.15 -20.64
N VAL A 262 -2.95 33.13 -21.25
CA VAL A 262 -3.37 31.74 -21.09
C VAL A 262 -3.29 31.32 -19.63
N MET A 263 -2.22 31.66 -18.94
CA MET A 263 -2.02 31.29 -17.53
C MET A 263 -2.99 32.06 -16.62
N ALA A 264 -3.23 33.33 -16.88
CA ALA A 264 -4.17 34.14 -16.10
C ALA A 264 -5.61 33.68 -16.24
N GLU A 265 -6.00 33.21 -17.43
CA GLU A 265 -7.34 32.68 -17.72
C GLU A 265 -7.45 31.18 -17.59
N ALA A 266 -6.41 30.52 -17.05
CA ALA A 266 -6.32 29.05 -17.01
C ALA A 266 -7.51 28.38 -16.33
N ALA A 267 -8.01 28.95 -15.23
CA ALA A 267 -9.15 28.38 -14.51
C ALA A 267 -10.42 28.35 -15.37
N ASP A 268 -10.73 29.43 -16.08
CA ASP A 268 -11.89 29.50 -16.98
C ASP A 268 -11.72 28.59 -18.19
N ARG A 269 -10.52 28.57 -18.74
CA ARG A 269 -10.18 27.73 -19.90
C ARG A 269 -10.20 26.26 -19.54
N ALA A 270 -9.79 25.90 -18.31
CA ALA A 270 -9.84 24.54 -17.78
C ALA A 270 -11.28 24.04 -17.68
N ASN A 271 -12.22 24.89 -17.27
CA ASN A 271 -13.63 24.52 -17.20
C ASN A 271 -14.18 24.14 -18.58
N ARG A 272 -13.81 24.87 -19.63
CA ARG A 272 -14.20 24.56 -21.01
C ARG A 272 -13.54 23.26 -21.48
N ALA A 273 -12.25 23.08 -21.20
CA ALA A 273 -11.50 21.88 -21.56
C ALA A 273 -12.05 20.61 -20.89
N ARG A 274 -12.48 20.72 -19.62
CA ARG A 274 -13.12 19.60 -18.90
C ARG A 274 -14.40 19.13 -19.58
N SER A 275 -15.18 20.05 -20.12
CA SER A 275 -16.41 19.71 -20.85
C SER A 275 -16.06 18.91 -22.11
N VAL A 276 -14.99 19.27 -22.82
CA VAL A 276 -14.51 18.55 -24.01
C VAL A 276 -14.01 17.16 -23.62
N LEU A 277 -13.23 17.04 -22.54
CA LEU A 277 -12.73 15.74 -22.05
C LEU A 277 -13.86 14.80 -21.66
N ARG A 278 -14.89 15.31 -20.98
CA ARG A 278 -16.08 14.53 -20.59
C ARG A 278 -16.84 14.03 -21.81
N GLN A 279 -16.97 14.86 -22.83
CA GLN A 279 -17.60 14.47 -24.09
C GLN A 279 -16.81 13.37 -24.80
N GLN A 280 -15.49 13.45 -24.79
CA GLN A 280 -14.62 12.43 -25.39
C GLN A 280 -14.74 11.08 -24.63
N GLU A 281 -14.81 11.11 -23.32
CA GLU A 281 -15.04 9.90 -22.50
C GLU A 281 -16.39 9.26 -22.79
N GLN A 282 -17.45 10.06 -22.94
CA GLN A 282 -18.80 9.57 -23.27
C GLN A 282 -18.87 8.98 -24.68
N THR A 283 -18.12 9.52 -25.63
CA THR A 283 -18.09 8.99 -27.01
C THR A 283 -17.16 7.80 -27.17
N ALA A 284 -16.19 7.61 -26.28
CA ALA A 284 -15.27 6.46 -26.28
C ALA A 284 -15.83 5.24 -25.54
N GLY A 285 -16.87 5.43 -24.74
CA GLY A 285 -17.58 4.35 -24.05
C GLY A 285 -18.81 3.94 -24.87
#